data_4dd70c419b9ba0563082cf57c675b200
#
_entry.id   4dd70c419b9ba0563082cf57c675b200
#
_cell.length_a   1.000
_cell.length_b   1.000
_cell.length_c   1.000
_cell.angle_alpha   90.00
_cell.angle_beta   90.00
_cell.angle_gamma   90.00
#
_symmetry.space_group_name_H-M   'P 1'
#
loop_
_entity.id
_entity.type
_entity.pdbx_description
1 polymer ?
#
loop_
_entity_poly.entity_id
_entity_poly.type
_entity_poly.pdbx_seq_one_letter_code
_entity_poly.pdbx_strand_id
1 'polypeptide(L)'
;RQRQMCIRDRFGINFAVGVATGLILEFQFGTNWSNYSWFVGDIFGAPLAIEGIVAFFMEATFIAVMFFGWNKVSKKFHLASTWLTGLGATFSAWWILVANSWMQYPVGMAFNPETVRNEMVDFASVAFSPVAVMKFLHTVLSSWILGAVFVIGVSAWYLLRKREKEFAVASIKIAAGVGLFAALVTAFSGDKSAYQVAKYQPMKLAAMEALYDGGTHEPLTVVGSLKIPEMLSYLATHDVAGYVPGINNILLGGYTLPDGSQALSVMEKMERGKLAISALADFRQAKEEKNEEGMQRARQVLDENMPYFGYGYIKDPNSIVPNVWLSFWSFRVMVGLGMYLSLIH
;
A
#
# COMPACT_ATOMS: atom_id res chain seq x y z
N ARG A 1 -23.91 -25.94 17.48
CA ARG A 1 -22.72 -26.65 16.94
C ARG A 1 -22.67 -26.66 15.41
N GLN A 2 -23.70 -27.14 14.70
CA GLN A 2 -23.70 -27.23 13.24
C GLN A 2 -23.48 -25.88 12.53
N ARG A 3 -23.95 -24.76 13.08
CA ARG A 3 -23.86 -23.41 12.50
C ARG A 3 -22.51 -22.74 12.72
N GLN A 4 -21.94 -22.93 13.89
CA GLN A 4 -20.55 -22.52 14.15
C GLN A 4 -19.59 -23.26 13.20
N MET A 5 -19.92 -24.49 12.84
CA MET A 5 -19.17 -25.23 11.80
C MET A 5 -19.27 -24.57 10.43
N CYS A 6 -20.45 -24.09 9.99
CA CYS A 6 -20.58 -23.44 8.69
C CYS A 6 -19.79 -22.13 8.55
N ILE A 7 -19.77 -21.27 9.58
CA ILE A 7 -18.99 -20.03 9.58
C ILE A 7 -17.50 -20.34 9.60
N ARG A 8 -17.10 -21.26 10.47
CA ARG A 8 -15.72 -21.73 10.58
C ARG A 8 -15.21 -22.32 9.26
N ASP A 9 -16.01 -23.17 8.62
CA ASP A 9 -15.59 -23.84 7.37
C ASP A 9 -15.43 -22.83 6.24
N ARG A 10 -16.29 -21.82 6.15
CA ARG A 10 -16.14 -20.72 5.17
C ARG A 10 -14.89 -19.87 5.46
N PHE A 11 -14.62 -19.57 6.72
CA PHE A 11 -13.38 -18.91 7.10
C PHE A 11 -12.17 -19.75 6.70
N GLY A 12 -12.20 -21.07 6.96
CA GLY A 12 -11.13 -21.98 6.60
C GLY A 12 -10.85 -22.04 5.10
N ILE A 13 -11.89 -22.03 4.25
CA ILE A 13 -11.74 -21.99 2.81
C ILE A 13 -11.08 -20.66 2.39
N ASN A 14 -11.58 -19.52 2.88
CA ASN A 14 -10.99 -18.21 2.56
C ASN A 14 -9.53 -18.11 3.04
N PHE A 15 -9.22 -18.65 4.21
CA PHE A 15 -7.86 -18.72 4.73
C PHE A 15 -6.96 -19.56 3.82
N ALA A 16 -7.39 -20.76 3.43
CA ALA A 16 -6.62 -21.62 2.54
C ALA A 16 -6.34 -20.99 1.17
N VAL A 17 -7.33 -20.30 0.60
CA VAL A 17 -7.17 -19.55 -0.67
C VAL A 17 -6.21 -18.37 -0.46
N GLY A 18 -6.32 -17.64 0.65
CA GLY A 18 -5.43 -16.54 0.98
C GLY A 18 -3.97 -16.99 1.11
N VAL A 19 -3.73 -18.08 1.83
CA VAL A 19 -2.37 -18.66 1.97
C VAL A 19 -1.83 -19.12 0.62
N ALA A 20 -2.63 -19.83 -0.18
CA ALA A 20 -2.19 -20.31 -1.49
C ALA A 20 -1.81 -19.16 -2.43
N THR A 21 -2.60 -18.10 -2.49
CA THR A 21 -2.31 -16.92 -3.32
C THR A 21 -1.12 -16.11 -2.78
N GLY A 22 -0.96 -16.01 -1.45
CA GLY A 22 0.18 -15.36 -0.82
C GLY A 22 1.49 -16.06 -1.13
N LEU A 23 1.54 -17.38 -1.02
CA LEU A 23 2.72 -18.18 -1.38
C LEU A 23 3.10 -18.00 -2.85
N ILE A 24 2.13 -17.97 -3.77
CA ILE A 24 2.40 -17.70 -5.19
C ILE A 24 3.07 -16.34 -5.35
N LEU A 25 2.62 -15.31 -4.63
CA LEU A 25 3.20 -13.98 -4.69
C LEU A 25 4.66 -13.98 -4.21
N GLU A 26 4.97 -14.67 -3.12
CA GLU A 26 6.35 -14.79 -2.62
C GLU A 26 7.27 -15.51 -3.61
N PHE A 27 6.80 -16.59 -4.25
CA PHE A 27 7.56 -17.24 -5.32
C PHE A 27 7.83 -16.33 -6.50
N GLN A 28 6.91 -15.41 -6.84
CA GLN A 28 7.12 -14.42 -7.90
C GLN A 28 8.32 -13.49 -7.63
N PHE A 29 8.58 -13.13 -6.37
CA PHE A 29 9.75 -12.34 -6.01
C PHE A 29 11.07 -13.07 -6.35
N GLY A 30 11.15 -14.36 -6.08
CA GLY A 30 12.35 -15.15 -6.37
C GLY A 30 12.54 -15.54 -7.84
N THR A 31 11.46 -15.62 -8.61
CA THR A 31 11.47 -16.08 -10.00
C THR A 31 11.37 -14.93 -11.01
N ASN A 32 10.21 -14.31 -11.12
CA ASN A 32 9.95 -13.30 -12.14
C ASN A 32 10.55 -11.94 -11.81
N TRP A 33 10.73 -11.63 -10.53
CA TRP A 33 11.26 -10.37 -10.03
C TRP A 33 12.65 -10.52 -9.40
N SER A 34 13.43 -11.49 -9.85
CA SER A 34 14.74 -11.81 -9.27
C SER A 34 15.72 -10.63 -9.27
N ASN A 35 15.77 -9.84 -10.34
CA ASN A 35 16.62 -8.65 -10.41
C ASN A 35 16.19 -7.58 -9.40
N TYR A 36 14.87 -7.38 -9.24
CA TYR A 36 14.34 -6.46 -8.24
C TYR A 36 14.65 -6.97 -6.82
N SER A 37 14.41 -8.26 -6.56
CA SER A 37 14.71 -8.88 -5.27
C SER A 37 16.20 -8.82 -4.93
N TRP A 38 17.08 -8.91 -5.93
CA TRP A 38 18.52 -8.68 -5.73
C TRP A 38 18.79 -7.22 -5.31
N PHE A 39 18.21 -6.26 -6.01
CA PHE A 39 18.47 -4.83 -5.83
C PHE A 39 17.97 -4.29 -4.48
N VAL A 40 16.85 -4.81 -3.97
CA VAL A 40 16.19 -4.35 -2.73
C VAL A 40 16.09 -5.42 -1.64
N GLY A 41 16.73 -6.58 -1.83
CA GLY A 41 16.56 -7.74 -0.96
C GLY A 41 16.94 -7.51 0.49
N ASP A 42 17.88 -6.62 0.75
CA ASP A 42 18.27 -6.25 2.11
C ASP A 42 17.12 -5.56 2.87
N ILE A 43 16.34 -4.73 2.16
CA ILE A 43 15.22 -3.98 2.75
C ILE A 43 13.98 -4.85 2.90
N PHE A 44 13.66 -5.66 1.88
CA PHE A 44 12.47 -6.52 1.91
C PHE A 44 12.66 -7.78 2.74
N GLY A 45 13.88 -8.27 2.84
CA GLY A 45 14.18 -9.53 3.52
C GLY A 45 13.77 -9.53 4.99
N ALA A 46 14.06 -8.46 5.73
CA ALA A 46 13.73 -8.39 7.15
C ALA A 46 12.20 -8.36 7.41
N PRO A 47 11.39 -7.50 6.78
CA PRO A 47 9.92 -7.54 6.91
C PRO A 47 9.31 -8.88 6.53
N LEU A 48 9.70 -9.47 5.40
CA LEU A 48 9.17 -10.76 4.93
C LEU A 48 9.59 -11.92 5.83
N ALA A 49 10.83 -11.90 6.37
CA ALA A 49 11.27 -12.91 7.31
C ALA A 49 10.49 -12.86 8.63
N ILE A 50 10.24 -11.65 9.15
CA ILE A 50 9.44 -11.48 10.38
C ILE A 50 7.98 -11.91 10.11
N GLU A 51 7.42 -11.56 8.98
CA GLU A 51 6.09 -12.00 8.57
C GLU A 51 6.02 -13.54 8.53
N GLY A 52 6.91 -14.20 7.81
CA GLY A 52 6.92 -15.65 7.69
C GLY A 52 7.17 -16.37 9.03
N ILE A 53 8.21 -15.96 9.78
CA ILE A 53 8.61 -16.66 11.02
C ILE A 53 7.63 -16.40 12.17
N VAL A 54 7.20 -15.16 12.36
CA VAL A 54 6.38 -14.78 13.53
C VAL A 54 4.89 -14.85 13.21
N ALA A 55 4.45 -14.11 12.20
CA ALA A 55 3.03 -13.95 11.91
C ALA A 55 2.43 -15.25 11.35
N PHE A 56 3.01 -15.82 10.30
CA PHE A 56 2.48 -17.02 9.64
C PHE A 56 2.53 -18.26 10.56
N PHE A 57 3.62 -18.48 11.29
CA PHE A 57 3.67 -19.60 12.23
C PHE A 57 2.69 -19.45 13.39
N MET A 58 2.51 -18.22 13.89
CA MET A 58 1.49 -17.95 14.92
C MET A 58 0.09 -18.24 14.37
N GLU A 59 -0.22 -17.72 13.20
CA GLU A 59 -1.51 -17.90 12.55
C GLU A 59 -1.79 -19.38 12.24
N ALA A 60 -0.85 -20.08 11.60
CA ALA A 60 -0.98 -21.50 11.27
C ALA A 60 -1.17 -22.38 12.51
N THR A 61 -0.44 -22.11 13.59
CA THR A 61 -0.55 -22.86 14.84
C THR A 61 -1.90 -22.68 15.50
N PHE A 62 -2.35 -21.43 15.65
CA PHE A 62 -3.59 -21.14 16.37
C PHE A 62 -4.84 -21.41 15.54
N ILE A 63 -4.79 -21.34 14.21
CA ILE A 63 -5.88 -21.78 13.36
C ILE A 63 -6.10 -23.29 13.50
N ALA A 64 -5.06 -24.09 13.61
CA ALA A 64 -5.18 -25.52 13.86
C ALA A 64 -5.89 -25.81 15.20
N VAL A 65 -5.56 -25.06 16.26
CA VAL A 65 -6.25 -25.17 17.55
C VAL A 65 -7.70 -24.72 17.43
N MET A 66 -7.97 -23.63 16.73
CA MET A 66 -9.33 -23.11 16.51
C MET A 66 -10.21 -24.15 15.78
N PHE A 67 -9.68 -24.87 14.79
CA PHE A 67 -10.45 -25.88 14.04
C PHE A 67 -10.59 -27.20 14.78
N PHE A 68 -9.53 -27.71 15.37
CA PHE A 68 -9.42 -29.08 15.90
C PHE A 68 -9.41 -29.16 17.44
N GLY A 69 -9.34 -28.01 18.13
CA GLY A 69 -9.19 -27.93 19.58
C GLY A 69 -10.48 -28.01 20.40
N TRP A 70 -11.68 -27.97 19.79
CA TRP A 70 -12.98 -27.83 20.48
C TRP A 70 -13.20 -28.72 21.70
N ASN A 71 -12.78 -29.97 21.65
CA ASN A 71 -12.91 -30.95 22.73
C ASN A 71 -11.56 -31.36 23.34
N LYS A 72 -10.46 -30.71 22.92
CA LYS A 72 -9.09 -31.08 23.32
C LYS A 72 -8.44 -30.05 24.22
N VAL A 73 -8.91 -28.80 24.19
CA VAL A 73 -8.36 -27.71 25.00
C VAL A 73 -9.45 -27.02 25.84
N SER A 74 -9.04 -26.25 26.83
CA SER A 74 -9.97 -25.48 27.65
C SER A 74 -10.69 -24.40 26.78
N LYS A 75 -11.91 -24.03 27.20
CA LYS A 75 -12.69 -22.99 26.51
C LYS A 75 -11.96 -21.64 26.43
N LYS A 76 -11.21 -21.28 27.49
CA LYS A 76 -10.41 -20.04 27.53
C LYS A 76 -9.27 -20.10 26.52
N PHE A 77 -8.57 -21.21 26.45
CA PHE A 77 -7.47 -21.37 25.49
C PHE A 77 -7.98 -21.42 24.04
N HIS A 78 -9.13 -22.04 23.79
CA HIS A 78 -9.77 -22.04 22.48
C HIS A 78 -10.17 -20.61 22.04
N LEU A 79 -10.73 -19.82 22.97
CA LEU A 79 -11.04 -18.42 22.71
C LEU A 79 -9.76 -17.60 22.42
N ALA A 80 -8.72 -17.77 23.25
CA ALA A 80 -7.44 -17.13 23.04
C ALA A 80 -6.83 -17.49 21.67
N SER A 81 -6.93 -18.75 21.25
CA SER A 81 -6.44 -19.20 19.93
C SER A 81 -7.17 -18.50 18.78
N THR A 82 -8.48 -18.25 18.92
CA THR A 82 -9.25 -17.48 17.91
C THR A 82 -8.76 -16.03 17.80
N TRP A 83 -8.50 -15.38 18.94
CA TRP A 83 -7.93 -14.04 18.97
C TRP A 83 -6.50 -13.99 18.39
N LEU A 84 -5.67 -14.96 18.74
CA LEU A 84 -4.29 -15.05 18.26
C LEU A 84 -4.21 -15.32 16.75
N THR A 85 -5.15 -16.09 16.19
CA THR A 85 -5.27 -16.24 14.73
C THR A 85 -5.57 -14.89 14.06
N GLY A 86 -6.55 -14.13 14.57
CA GLY A 86 -6.87 -12.81 14.03
C GLY A 86 -5.75 -11.77 14.22
N LEU A 87 -5.05 -11.81 15.36
CA LEU A 87 -3.88 -10.96 15.59
C LEU A 87 -2.71 -11.37 14.69
N GLY A 88 -2.50 -12.65 14.44
CA GLY A 88 -1.49 -13.15 13.49
C GLY A 88 -1.71 -12.62 12.09
N ALA A 89 -2.94 -12.73 11.58
CA ALA A 89 -3.32 -12.18 10.28
C ALA A 89 -3.14 -10.66 10.21
N THR A 90 -3.47 -9.94 11.29
CA THR A 90 -3.28 -8.49 11.37
C THR A 90 -1.79 -8.13 11.39
N PHE A 91 -0.98 -8.91 12.09
CA PHE A 91 0.47 -8.70 12.16
C PHE A 91 1.17 -9.05 10.84
N SER A 92 0.72 -10.09 10.14
CA SER A 92 1.15 -10.39 8.77
C SER A 92 0.85 -9.22 7.82
N ALA A 93 -0.37 -8.67 7.89
CA ALA A 93 -0.76 -7.51 7.09
C ALA A 93 0.16 -6.29 7.33
N TRP A 94 0.67 -6.09 8.55
CA TRP A 94 1.63 -5.01 8.82
C TRP A 94 2.88 -5.14 7.95
N TRP A 95 3.52 -6.29 7.96
CA TRP A 95 4.79 -6.48 7.30
C TRP A 95 4.71 -6.44 5.77
N ILE A 96 3.68 -7.04 5.20
CA ILE A 96 3.48 -6.97 3.75
C ILE A 96 3.14 -5.54 3.30
N LEU A 97 2.42 -4.77 4.13
CA LEU A 97 2.11 -3.38 3.82
C LEU A 97 3.31 -2.44 4.05
N VAL A 98 4.22 -2.76 4.95
CA VAL A 98 5.52 -2.08 5.07
C VAL A 98 6.30 -2.21 3.75
N ALA A 99 6.44 -3.43 3.23
CA ALA A 99 7.11 -3.68 1.95
C ALA A 99 6.41 -2.94 0.79
N ASN A 100 5.08 -3.04 0.69
CA ASN A 100 4.30 -2.32 -0.32
C ASN A 100 4.42 -0.79 -0.22
N SER A 101 4.50 -0.26 1.00
CA SER A 101 4.62 1.18 1.24
C SER A 101 6.00 1.70 0.86
N TRP A 102 7.04 0.92 1.17
CA TRP A 102 8.40 1.27 0.82
C TRP A 102 8.59 1.38 -0.71
N MET A 103 7.97 0.51 -1.51
CA MET A 103 7.99 0.61 -2.97
C MET A 103 7.44 1.96 -3.50
N GLN A 104 6.59 2.61 -2.74
CA GLN A 104 5.96 3.88 -3.13
C GLN A 104 6.61 5.10 -2.47
N TYR A 105 7.24 4.89 -1.34
CA TYR A 105 7.97 5.90 -0.58
C TYR A 105 9.21 5.26 0.04
N PRO A 106 10.29 5.12 -0.74
CA PRO A 106 11.53 4.50 -0.29
C PRO A 106 12.26 5.39 0.73
N VAL A 107 12.36 4.91 1.96
CA VAL A 107 13.03 5.58 3.09
C VAL A 107 13.88 4.57 3.86
N GLY A 108 14.79 5.06 4.69
CA GLY A 108 15.63 4.22 5.56
C GLY A 108 16.63 3.35 4.80
N MET A 109 17.00 3.73 3.60
CA MET A 109 17.94 3.02 2.74
C MET A 109 19.05 3.93 2.25
N ALA A 110 20.19 3.34 1.89
CA ALA A 110 21.25 3.97 1.12
C ALA A 110 21.67 3.06 -0.03
N PHE A 111 21.97 3.67 -1.17
CA PHE A 111 22.51 2.93 -2.31
C PHE A 111 24.00 2.65 -2.09
N ASN A 112 24.41 1.39 -2.18
CA ASN A 112 25.80 1.01 -2.15
C ASN A 112 26.31 0.72 -3.58
N PRO A 113 27.18 1.58 -4.13
CA PRO A 113 27.69 1.39 -5.48
C PRO A 113 28.64 0.18 -5.63
N GLU A 114 29.19 -0.33 -4.52
CA GLU A 114 30.07 -1.50 -4.53
C GLU A 114 29.31 -2.79 -4.77
N THR A 115 28.16 -2.93 -4.13
CA THR A 115 27.27 -4.09 -4.24
C THR A 115 26.20 -3.91 -5.30
N VAL A 116 25.98 -2.68 -5.76
CA VAL A 116 24.88 -2.25 -6.65
C VAL A 116 23.51 -2.62 -6.09
N ARG A 117 23.34 -2.36 -4.79
CA ARG A 117 22.12 -2.67 -4.04
C ARG A 117 21.70 -1.48 -3.19
N ASN A 118 20.41 -1.38 -2.96
CA ASN A 118 19.90 -0.57 -1.85
C ASN A 118 20.05 -1.38 -0.56
N GLU A 119 20.76 -0.81 0.40
CA GLU A 119 21.00 -1.42 1.70
C GLU A 119 20.18 -0.69 2.77
N MET A 120 19.67 -1.44 3.74
CA MET A 120 18.87 -0.89 4.83
C MET A 120 19.78 -0.19 5.85
N VAL A 121 19.53 1.10 6.07
CA VAL A 121 20.27 1.92 7.04
C VAL A 121 19.47 2.12 8.32
N ASP A 122 18.16 2.27 8.19
CA ASP A 122 17.26 2.50 9.32
C ASP A 122 15.98 1.68 9.21
N PHE A 123 15.94 0.57 9.94
CA PHE A 123 14.79 -0.32 9.99
C PHE A 123 13.53 0.36 10.56
N ALA A 124 13.69 1.25 11.54
CA ALA A 124 12.54 1.92 12.15
C ALA A 124 11.85 2.86 11.14
N SER A 125 12.63 3.60 10.37
CA SER A 125 12.10 4.45 9.28
C SER A 125 11.40 3.64 8.20
N VAL A 126 11.87 2.43 7.89
CA VAL A 126 11.20 1.51 6.95
C VAL A 126 9.90 1.00 7.54
N ALA A 127 9.96 0.41 8.75
CA ALA A 127 8.82 -0.26 9.37
C ALA A 127 7.69 0.69 9.76
N PHE A 128 8.02 1.89 10.25
CA PHE A 128 7.07 2.87 10.77
C PHE A 128 6.96 4.13 9.91
N SER A 129 7.24 4.02 8.61
CA SER A 129 7.05 5.14 7.72
C SER A 129 5.59 5.64 7.77
N PRO A 130 5.34 6.96 7.68
CA PRO A 130 3.98 7.50 7.72
C PRO A 130 3.06 6.87 6.66
N VAL A 131 3.62 6.50 5.51
CA VAL A 131 2.88 5.82 4.44
C VAL A 131 2.49 4.40 4.85
N ALA A 132 3.40 3.64 5.50
CA ALA A 132 3.13 2.30 5.98
C ALA A 132 2.02 2.29 7.04
N VAL A 133 2.10 3.20 8.01
CA VAL A 133 1.10 3.32 9.09
C VAL A 133 -0.29 3.62 8.51
N MET A 134 -0.40 4.60 7.62
CA MET A 134 -1.70 4.97 7.04
C MET A 134 -2.27 3.87 6.13
N LYS A 135 -1.44 3.23 5.33
CA LYS A 135 -1.87 2.08 4.51
C LYS A 135 -2.35 0.91 5.36
N PHE A 136 -1.63 0.60 6.42
CA PHE A 136 -2.03 -0.45 7.35
C PHE A 136 -3.40 -0.15 7.97
N LEU A 137 -3.57 1.04 8.55
CA LEU A 137 -4.85 1.44 9.14
C LEU A 137 -5.98 1.36 8.11
N HIS A 138 -5.79 1.93 6.93
CA HIS A 138 -6.81 1.94 5.88
C HIS A 138 -7.18 0.54 5.41
N THR A 139 -6.20 -0.33 5.18
CA THR A 139 -6.42 -1.69 4.70
C THR A 139 -7.08 -2.58 5.74
N VAL A 140 -6.60 -2.55 6.99
CA VAL A 140 -7.16 -3.38 8.06
C VAL A 140 -8.58 -2.95 8.40
N LEU A 141 -8.84 -1.65 8.51
CA LEU A 141 -10.19 -1.14 8.80
C LEU A 141 -11.16 -1.40 7.64
N SER A 142 -10.71 -1.32 6.39
CA SER A 142 -11.52 -1.74 5.23
C SER A 142 -11.87 -3.22 5.30
N SER A 143 -10.97 -4.07 5.75
CA SER A 143 -11.26 -5.50 5.96
C SER A 143 -12.26 -5.74 7.10
N TRP A 144 -12.24 -4.91 8.14
CA TRP A 144 -13.24 -4.96 9.21
C TRP A 144 -14.63 -4.55 8.73
N ILE A 145 -14.74 -3.54 7.85
CA ILE A 145 -16.01 -3.18 7.19
C ILE A 145 -16.53 -4.38 6.40
N LEU A 146 -15.67 -5.01 5.59
CA LEU A 146 -16.05 -6.20 4.82
C LEU A 146 -16.54 -7.33 5.72
N GLY A 147 -15.82 -7.61 6.82
CA GLY A 147 -16.21 -8.62 7.81
C GLY A 147 -17.56 -8.30 8.47
N ALA A 148 -17.77 -7.03 8.83
CA ALA A 148 -19.03 -6.57 9.44
C ALA A 148 -20.21 -6.73 8.46
N VAL A 149 -20.06 -6.28 7.22
CA VAL A 149 -21.10 -6.43 6.16
C VAL A 149 -21.41 -7.91 5.92
N PHE A 150 -20.38 -8.76 5.88
CA PHE A 150 -20.58 -10.21 5.72
C PHE A 150 -21.40 -10.80 6.88
N VAL A 151 -21.08 -10.45 8.13
CA VAL A 151 -21.83 -10.91 9.31
C VAL A 151 -23.27 -10.39 9.27
N ILE A 152 -23.49 -9.12 8.93
CA ILE A 152 -24.82 -8.53 8.78
C ILE A 152 -25.60 -9.26 7.69
N GLY A 153 -25.01 -9.50 6.53
CA GLY A 153 -25.67 -10.18 5.41
C GLY A 153 -26.09 -11.61 5.76
N VAL A 154 -25.21 -12.39 6.38
CA VAL A 154 -25.55 -13.75 6.83
C VAL A 154 -26.65 -13.73 7.92
N SER A 155 -26.57 -12.80 8.87
CA SER A 155 -27.56 -12.67 9.92
C SER A 155 -28.92 -12.21 9.39
N ALA A 156 -28.95 -11.27 8.46
CA ALA A 156 -30.16 -10.86 7.77
C ALA A 156 -30.83 -12.03 7.01
N TRP A 157 -30.01 -12.86 6.36
CA TRP A 157 -30.54 -14.06 5.71
C TRP A 157 -31.19 -15.03 6.72
N TYR A 158 -30.62 -15.20 7.93
CA TYR A 158 -31.25 -15.99 9.00
C TYR A 158 -32.59 -15.39 9.44
N LEU A 159 -32.68 -14.07 9.59
CA LEU A 159 -33.92 -13.39 9.95
C LEU A 159 -35.02 -13.58 8.87
N LEU A 160 -34.66 -13.43 7.59
CA LEU A 160 -35.57 -13.68 6.46
C LEU A 160 -36.10 -15.12 6.45
N ARG A 161 -35.26 -16.08 6.83
CA ARG A 161 -35.62 -17.49 6.97
C ARG A 161 -36.30 -17.83 8.29
N LYS A 162 -36.56 -16.83 9.15
CA LYS A 162 -37.17 -16.98 10.47
C LYS A 162 -36.44 -17.99 11.37
N ARG A 163 -35.10 -18.05 11.23
CA ARG A 163 -34.23 -18.97 12.00
C ARG A 163 -33.31 -18.17 12.90
N GLU A 164 -33.08 -18.67 14.14
CA GLU A 164 -32.07 -18.13 15.09
C GLU A 164 -32.15 -16.62 15.28
N LYS A 165 -33.33 -16.09 15.51
CA LYS A 165 -33.58 -14.64 15.59
C LYS A 165 -32.69 -13.96 16.64
N GLU A 166 -32.56 -14.51 17.83
CA GLU A 166 -31.76 -13.90 18.90
C GLU A 166 -30.29 -13.82 18.55
N PHE A 167 -29.72 -14.91 17.99
CA PHE A 167 -28.33 -14.93 17.50
C PHE A 167 -28.12 -13.94 16.37
N ALA A 168 -29.03 -13.89 15.41
CA ALA A 168 -28.91 -13.00 14.27
C ALA A 168 -28.96 -11.53 14.69
N VAL A 169 -29.90 -11.16 15.60
CA VAL A 169 -30.01 -9.78 16.10
C VAL A 169 -28.79 -9.39 16.93
N ALA A 170 -28.28 -10.27 17.78
CA ALA A 170 -27.07 -10.01 18.57
C ALA A 170 -25.85 -9.82 17.65
N SER A 171 -25.71 -10.66 16.61
CA SER A 171 -24.62 -10.58 15.64
C SER A 171 -24.68 -9.28 14.83
N ILE A 172 -25.88 -8.86 14.38
CA ILE A 172 -26.06 -7.58 13.66
C ILE A 172 -25.65 -6.40 14.54
N LYS A 173 -26.09 -6.37 15.81
CA LYS A 173 -25.74 -5.26 16.72
C LYS A 173 -24.24 -5.09 16.90
N ILE A 174 -23.52 -6.20 17.10
CA ILE A 174 -22.05 -6.17 17.25
C ILE A 174 -21.40 -5.76 15.94
N ALA A 175 -21.78 -6.39 14.82
CA ALA A 175 -21.20 -6.12 13.52
C ALA A 175 -21.47 -4.68 13.04
N ALA A 176 -22.67 -4.14 13.26
CA ALA A 176 -22.99 -2.77 12.93
C ALA A 176 -22.13 -1.77 13.74
N GLY A 177 -21.95 -2.00 15.05
CA GLY A 177 -21.08 -1.15 15.86
C GLY A 177 -19.62 -1.16 15.41
N VAL A 178 -19.06 -2.35 15.14
CA VAL A 178 -17.69 -2.50 14.65
C VAL A 178 -17.55 -1.92 13.24
N GLY A 179 -18.51 -2.17 12.36
CA GLY A 179 -18.50 -1.67 10.99
C GLY A 179 -18.59 -0.15 10.91
N LEU A 180 -19.46 0.47 11.72
CA LEU A 180 -19.56 1.93 11.78
C LEU A 180 -18.27 2.57 12.28
N PHE A 181 -17.68 2.03 13.36
CA PHE A 181 -16.39 2.48 13.85
C PHE A 181 -15.32 2.37 12.77
N ALA A 182 -15.22 1.21 12.14
CA ALA A 182 -14.25 0.97 11.07
C ALA A 182 -14.46 1.92 9.88
N ALA A 183 -15.72 2.19 9.48
CA ALA A 183 -16.04 3.10 8.39
C ALA A 183 -15.59 4.54 8.66
N LEU A 184 -15.83 5.06 9.86
CA LEU A 184 -15.41 6.41 10.26
C LEU A 184 -13.87 6.55 10.25
N VAL A 185 -13.17 5.57 10.81
CA VAL A 185 -11.70 5.61 10.83
C VAL A 185 -11.09 5.33 9.45
N THR A 186 -11.77 4.53 8.60
CA THR A 186 -11.37 4.33 7.20
C THR A 186 -11.48 5.61 6.41
N ALA A 187 -12.52 6.42 6.59
CA ALA A 187 -12.66 7.72 5.95
C ALA A 187 -11.52 8.67 6.35
N PHE A 188 -11.22 8.75 7.64
CA PHE A 188 -10.08 9.55 8.15
C PHE A 188 -8.73 9.07 7.59
N SER A 189 -8.45 7.78 7.62
CA SER A 189 -7.20 7.22 7.09
C SER A 189 -7.12 7.36 5.57
N GLY A 190 -8.26 7.36 4.87
CA GLY A 190 -8.35 7.61 3.44
C GLY A 190 -7.94 9.04 3.06
N ASP A 191 -8.41 10.04 3.80
CA ASP A 191 -7.99 11.44 3.64
C ASP A 191 -6.47 11.57 3.79
N LYS A 192 -5.90 11.04 4.87
CA LYS A 192 -4.45 11.05 5.09
C LYS A 192 -3.67 10.30 4.01
N SER A 193 -4.21 9.20 3.51
CA SER A 193 -3.60 8.46 2.40
C SER A 193 -3.64 9.26 1.10
N ALA A 194 -4.73 9.97 0.80
CA ALA A 194 -4.84 10.84 -0.37
C ALA A 194 -3.82 11.98 -0.33
N TYR A 195 -3.67 12.63 0.82
CA TYR A 195 -2.64 13.66 1.04
C TYR A 195 -1.22 13.12 0.81
N GLN A 196 -0.92 11.91 1.33
CA GLN A 196 0.39 11.28 1.10
C GLN A 196 0.62 10.93 -0.38
N VAL A 197 -0.42 10.46 -1.09
CA VAL A 197 -0.33 10.21 -2.53
C VAL A 197 -0.07 11.51 -3.29
N ALA A 198 -0.74 12.60 -2.94
CA ALA A 198 -0.48 13.92 -3.53
C ALA A 198 0.98 14.34 -3.36
N LYS A 199 1.53 14.14 -2.16
CA LYS A 199 2.88 14.55 -1.80
C LYS A 199 3.98 13.68 -2.45
N TYR A 200 3.82 12.36 -2.43
CA TYR A 200 4.89 11.42 -2.81
C TYR A 200 4.69 10.81 -4.19
N GLN A 201 3.48 10.80 -4.72
CA GLN A 201 3.13 10.20 -6.01
C GLN A 201 2.16 11.08 -6.81
N PRO A 202 2.54 12.31 -7.17
CA PRO A 202 1.64 13.25 -7.83
C PRO A 202 1.09 12.72 -9.16
N MET A 203 1.87 11.97 -9.95
CA MET A 203 1.39 11.35 -11.19
C MET A 203 0.25 10.35 -10.94
N LYS A 204 0.32 9.59 -9.83
CA LYS A 204 -0.74 8.68 -9.44
C LYS A 204 -2.03 9.43 -9.08
N LEU A 205 -1.93 10.53 -8.32
CA LEU A 205 -3.07 11.37 -8.00
C LEU A 205 -3.69 11.96 -9.27
N ALA A 206 -2.86 12.56 -10.15
CA ALA A 206 -3.32 13.14 -11.40
C ALA A 206 -4.06 12.11 -12.28
N ALA A 207 -3.56 10.87 -12.35
CA ALA A 207 -4.24 9.80 -13.08
C ALA A 207 -5.54 9.34 -12.41
N MET A 208 -5.59 9.25 -11.06
CA MET A 208 -6.80 8.89 -10.30
C MET A 208 -7.90 9.95 -10.42
N GLU A 209 -7.53 11.21 -10.61
CA GLU A 209 -8.44 12.34 -10.79
C GLU A 209 -8.72 12.67 -12.27
N ALA A 210 -8.04 12.00 -13.21
CA ALA A 210 -8.04 12.32 -14.64
C ALA A 210 -7.70 13.81 -14.89
N LEU A 211 -6.80 14.35 -14.08
CA LEU A 211 -6.35 15.74 -14.11
C LEU A 211 -5.20 15.85 -15.11
N TYR A 212 -5.48 16.33 -16.32
CA TYR A 212 -4.45 16.52 -17.35
C TYR A 212 -3.67 17.81 -17.13
N ASP A 213 -4.35 18.92 -16.92
CA ASP A 213 -3.74 20.20 -16.62
C ASP A 213 -4.19 20.60 -15.21
N GLY A 214 -3.24 20.82 -14.35
CA GLY A 214 -3.50 21.16 -12.95
C GLY A 214 -3.33 22.64 -12.68
N GLY A 215 -3.69 23.06 -11.48
CA GLY A 215 -3.66 24.46 -11.07
C GLY A 215 -3.94 24.62 -9.59
N THR A 216 -4.33 25.83 -9.22
CA THR A 216 -4.90 26.18 -7.92
C THR A 216 -6.42 26.13 -7.97
N HIS A 217 -7.07 25.94 -6.82
CA HIS A 217 -8.54 25.85 -6.72
C HIS A 217 -9.15 24.72 -7.57
N GLU A 218 -8.42 23.62 -7.73
CA GLU A 218 -8.85 22.49 -8.56
C GLU A 218 -10.11 21.81 -7.98
N PRO A 219 -11.14 21.61 -8.80
CA PRO A 219 -12.34 20.93 -8.38
C PRO A 219 -12.14 19.40 -8.34
N LEU A 220 -12.78 18.75 -7.38
CA LEU A 220 -12.88 17.29 -7.36
C LEU A 220 -13.94 16.82 -8.37
N THR A 221 -13.56 16.09 -9.38
CA THR A 221 -14.50 15.47 -10.32
C THR A 221 -15.11 14.22 -9.70
N VAL A 222 -16.41 14.19 -9.45
CA VAL A 222 -17.10 13.02 -8.91
C VAL A 222 -17.37 12.01 -10.04
N VAL A 223 -18.21 12.37 -11.00
CA VAL A 223 -18.50 11.58 -12.20
C VAL A 223 -18.92 12.52 -13.33
N GLY A 224 -18.37 12.36 -14.51
CA GLY A 224 -18.71 13.15 -15.69
C GLY A 224 -18.51 14.65 -15.47
N SER A 225 -19.57 15.41 -15.57
CA SER A 225 -19.55 16.88 -15.35
C SER A 225 -19.78 17.31 -13.90
N LEU A 226 -20.11 16.37 -13.00
CA LEU A 226 -20.34 16.68 -11.60
C LEU A 226 -19.01 16.91 -10.88
N LYS A 227 -18.77 18.16 -10.51
CA LYS A 227 -17.54 18.60 -9.84
C LYS A 227 -17.88 19.31 -8.53
N ILE A 228 -17.05 19.11 -7.52
CA ILE A 228 -17.09 19.85 -6.25
C ILE A 228 -15.97 20.89 -6.32
N PRO A 229 -16.31 22.21 -6.35
CA PRO A 229 -15.30 23.26 -6.47
C PRO A 229 -14.25 23.18 -5.36
N GLU A 230 -12.99 23.47 -5.69
CA GLU A 230 -11.84 23.61 -4.78
C GLU A 230 -11.50 22.37 -3.94
N MET A 231 -12.34 21.33 -3.97
CA MET A 231 -12.22 20.17 -3.09
C MET A 231 -10.97 19.34 -3.39
N LEU A 232 -10.52 19.25 -4.65
CA LEU A 232 -9.30 18.50 -4.98
C LEU A 232 -8.05 19.18 -4.42
N SER A 233 -7.95 20.52 -4.57
CA SER A 233 -6.86 21.30 -3.96
C SER A 233 -6.85 21.12 -2.45
N TYR A 234 -8.00 21.21 -1.79
CA TYR A 234 -8.10 21.04 -0.34
C TYR A 234 -7.69 19.62 0.11
N LEU A 235 -8.16 18.56 -0.54
CA LEU A 235 -7.81 17.17 -0.18
C LEU A 235 -6.35 16.84 -0.45
N ALA A 236 -5.76 17.42 -1.50
CA ALA A 236 -4.38 17.16 -1.89
C ALA A 236 -3.35 17.93 -1.05
N THR A 237 -3.69 19.13 -0.58
CA THR A 237 -2.72 20.06 0.04
C THR A 237 -3.14 20.58 1.42
N HIS A 238 -4.39 20.35 1.84
CA HIS A 238 -5.06 20.96 2.99
C HIS A 238 -5.16 22.50 2.87
N ASP A 239 -5.08 23.00 1.64
CA ASP A 239 -5.27 24.40 1.29
C ASP A 239 -6.14 24.48 0.02
N VAL A 240 -7.20 25.28 0.05
CA VAL A 240 -8.09 25.47 -1.11
C VAL A 240 -7.38 26.14 -2.30
N ALA A 241 -6.38 26.96 -2.02
CA ALA A 241 -5.53 27.59 -3.03
C ALA A 241 -4.29 26.76 -3.38
N GLY A 242 -4.12 25.58 -2.77
CA GLY A 242 -2.99 24.71 -2.99
C GLY A 242 -2.90 24.23 -4.44
N TYR A 243 -1.68 24.28 -5.00
CA TYR A 243 -1.43 23.86 -6.38
C TYR A 243 -1.40 22.33 -6.48
N VAL A 244 -2.19 21.78 -7.41
CA VAL A 244 -2.22 20.35 -7.72
C VAL A 244 -1.73 20.16 -9.15
N PRO A 245 -0.56 19.50 -9.37
CA PRO A 245 -0.06 19.30 -10.72
C PRO A 245 -0.86 18.23 -11.46
N GLY A 246 -1.22 18.52 -12.71
CA GLY A 246 -1.81 17.57 -13.64
C GLY A 246 -0.75 16.74 -14.37
N ILE A 247 -1.19 15.76 -15.17
CA ILE A 247 -0.32 14.86 -15.95
C ILE A 247 0.64 15.65 -16.82
N ASN A 248 0.13 16.64 -17.57
CA ASN A 248 0.94 17.47 -18.48
C ASN A 248 1.97 18.30 -17.72
N ASN A 249 1.57 18.88 -16.56
CA ASN A 249 2.49 19.65 -15.73
C ASN A 249 3.65 18.79 -15.20
N ILE A 250 3.36 17.55 -14.79
CA ILE A 250 4.39 16.62 -14.30
C ILE A 250 5.33 16.18 -15.42
N LEU A 251 4.81 15.96 -16.62
CA LEU A 251 5.62 15.59 -17.79
C LEU A 251 6.54 16.73 -18.22
N LEU A 252 6.02 17.96 -18.27
CA LEU A 252 6.74 19.15 -18.74
C LEU A 252 7.62 19.79 -17.67
N GLY A 253 7.32 19.59 -16.39
CA GLY A 253 8.00 20.27 -15.29
C GLY A 253 7.67 21.76 -15.21
N GLY A 254 8.52 22.53 -14.51
CA GLY A 254 8.44 24.00 -14.45
C GLY A 254 7.43 24.56 -13.44
N TYR A 255 6.72 23.73 -12.69
CA TYR A 255 5.87 24.19 -11.57
C TYR A 255 6.65 24.21 -10.27
N THR A 256 6.22 25.04 -9.34
CA THR A 256 6.89 25.20 -8.04
C THR A 256 6.48 24.08 -7.07
N LEU A 257 7.45 23.39 -6.52
CA LEU A 257 7.27 22.37 -5.47
C LEU A 257 7.04 23.04 -4.10
N PRO A 258 6.50 22.31 -3.11
CA PRO A 258 6.25 22.86 -1.77
C PRO A 258 7.51 23.39 -1.05
N ASP A 259 8.70 22.92 -1.44
CA ASP A 259 10.00 23.41 -0.93
C ASP A 259 10.52 24.66 -1.64
N GLY A 260 9.76 25.21 -2.59
CA GLY A 260 10.12 26.37 -3.39
C GLY A 260 10.99 26.10 -4.61
N SER A 261 11.43 24.85 -4.81
CA SER A 261 12.20 24.45 -5.99
C SER A 261 11.31 24.30 -7.23
N GLN A 262 11.91 24.34 -8.42
CA GLN A 262 11.20 24.07 -9.67
C GLN A 262 11.21 22.57 -9.97
N ALA A 263 10.06 22.03 -10.30
CA ALA A 263 9.92 20.63 -10.68
C ALA A 263 10.63 20.38 -12.02
N LEU A 264 11.50 19.37 -12.04
CA LEU A 264 12.14 18.93 -13.29
C LEU A 264 11.14 18.23 -14.19
N SER A 265 11.26 18.44 -15.50
CA SER A 265 10.55 17.65 -16.50
C SER A 265 10.94 16.18 -16.44
N VAL A 266 10.09 15.30 -16.97
CA VAL A 266 10.43 13.87 -17.07
C VAL A 266 11.65 13.66 -17.96
N MET A 267 11.81 14.44 -19.02
CA MET A 267 12.99 14.40 -19.90
C MET A 267 14.28 14.71 -19.13
N GLU A 268 14.31 15.78 -18.33
CA GLU A 268 15.46 16.12 -17.49
C GLU A 268 15.78 15.04 -16.46
N LYS A 269 14.73 14.43 -15.85
CA LYS A 269 14.90 13.29 -14.94
C LYS A 269 15.49 12.07 -15.65
N MET A 270 15.09 11.81 -16.92
CA MET A 270 15.65 10.73 -17.74
C MET A 270 17.13 10.99 -18.07
N GLU A 271 17.51 12.22 -18.39
CA GLU A 271 18.90 12.59 -18.67
C GLU A 271 19.76 12.43 -17.41
N ARG A 272 19.31 12.93 -16.28
CA ARG A 272 19.99 12.72 -14.99
C ARG A 272 20.09 11.23 -14.61
N GLY A 273 19.06 10.46 -14.89
CA GLY A 273 19.08 9.01 -14.69
C GLY A 273 20.13 8.31 -15.56
N LYS A 274 20.30 8.71 -16.82
CA LYS A 274 21.37 8.20 -17.69
C LYS A 274 22.76 8.59 -17.16
N LEU A 275 22.92 9.81 -16.66
CA LEU A 275 24.16 10.24 -15.99
C LEU A 275 24.48 9.37 -14.77
N ALA A 276 23.47 9.04 -13.94
CA ALA A 276 23.68 8.14 -12.82
C ALA A 276 24.10 6.72 -13.24
N ILE A 277 23.51 6.20 -14.34
CA ILE A 277 23.89 4.89 -14.88
C ILE A 277 25.33 4.91 -15.41
N SER A 278 25.73 5.94 -16.16
CA SER A 278 27.11 6.05 -16.64
C SER A 278 28.10 6.23 -15.49
N ALA A 279 27.79 7.09 -14.51
CA ALA A 279 28.63 7.29 -13.33
C ALA A 279 28.83 5.99 -12.50
N LEU A 280 27.82 5.12 -12.44
CA LEU A 280 27.97 3.82 -11.82
C LEU A 280 28.93 2.90 -12.59
N ALA A 281 28.89 2.95 -13.93
CA ALA A 281 29.83 2.20 -14.77
C ALA A 281 31.26 2.73 -14.60
N ASP A 282 31.44 4.06 -14.62
CA ASP A 282 32.74 4.72 -14.41
C ASP A 282 33.33 4.42 -13.02
N PHE A 283 32.47 4.40 -11.98
CA PHE A 283 32.87 4.01 -10.62
C PHE A 283 33.40 2.57 -10.58
N ARG A 284 32.73 1.65 -11.25
CA ARG A 284 33.18 0.23 -11.32
C ARG A 284 34.48 0.09 -12.06
N GLN A 285 34.64 0.78 -13.20
CA GLN A 285 35.87 0.76 -13.94
C GLN A 285 37.04 1.34 -13.13
N ALA A 286 36.85 2.51 -12.52
CA ALA A 286 37.84 3.13 -11.64
C ALA A 286 38.24 2.24 -10.47
N LYS A 287 37.29 1.46 -9.93
CA LYS A 287 37.55 0.48 -8.86
C LYS A 287 38.44 -0.67 -9.36
N GLU A 288 38.16 -1.22 -10.55
CA GLU A 288 38.99 -2.26 -11.16
C GLU A 288 40.43 -1.76 -11.43
N GLU A 289 40.54 -0.51 -11.88
CA GLU A 289 41.83 0.16 -12.15
C GLU A 289 42.52 0.66 -10.87
N LYS A 290 41.89 0.55 -9.69
CA LYS A 290 42.37 1.09 -8.39
C LYS A 290 42.64 2.59 -8.43
N ASN A 291 41.87 3.34 -9.23
CA ASN A 291 41.95 4.77 -9.38
C ASN A 291 41.04 5.48 -8.37
N GLU A 292 41.59 5.87 -7.21
CA GLU A 292 40.82 6.51 -6.11
C GLU A 292 40.18 7.84 -6.53
N GLU A 293 40.89 8.67 -7.30
CA GLU A 293 40.33 9.95 -7.77
C GLU A 293 39.16 9.73 -8.74
N GLY A 294 39.28 8.75 -9.65
CA GLY A 294 38.23 8.36 -10.54
C GLY A 294 36.97 7.86 -9.79
N MET A 295 37.18 7.03 -8.78
CA MET A 295 36.09 6.54 -7.91
C MET A 295 35.38 7.69 -7.19
N GLN A 296 36.11 8.64 -6.63
CA GLN A 296 35.51 9.78 -5.91
C GLN A 296 34.69 10.68 -6.84
N ARG A 297 35.22 11.01 -8.02
CA ARG A 297 34.48 11.81 -9.03
C ARG A 297 33.22 11.12 -9.49
N ALA A 298 33.31 9.83 -9.84
CA ALA A 298 32.17 9.05 -10.29
C ALA A 298 31.12 8.91 -9.19
N ARG A 299 31.55 8.75 -7.92
CA ARG A 299 30.65 8.68 -6.77
C ARG A 299 29.89 9.99 -6.56
N GLN A 300 30.55 11.13 -6.67
CA GLN A 300 29.88 12.42 -6.53
C GLN A 300 28.78 12.59 -7.59
N VAL A 301 29.08 12.31 -8.87
CA VAL A 301 28.09 12.39 -9.95
C VAL A 301 26.94 11.40 -9.71
N LEU A 302 27.24 10.20 -9.22
CA LEU A 302 26.25 9.19 -8.90
C LEU A 302 25.32 9.65 -7.76
N ASP A 303 25.87 10.14 -6.66
CA ASP A 303 25.10 10.58 -5.48
C ASP A 303 24.15 11.73 -5.83
N GLU A 304 24.62 12.72 -6.64
CA GLU A 304 23.80 13.85 -7.12
C GLU A 304 22.63 13.41 -8.02
N ASN A 305 22.78 12.34 -8.80
CA ASN A 305 21.80 11.91 -9.80
C ASN A 305 21.07 10.61 -9.40
N MET A 306 21.45 9.98 -8.30
CA MET A 306 20.83 8.73 -7.81
C MET A 306 19.31 8.78 -7.63
N PRO A 307 18.69 9.89 -7.18
CA PRO A 307 17.23 9.99 -7.09
C PRO A 307 16.51 9.76 -8.44
N TYR A 308 17.22 9.95 -9.54
CA TYR A 308 16.69 9.81 -10.89
C TYR A 308 17.15 8.52 -11.60
N PHE A 309 17.91 7.66 -10.93
CA PHE A 309 18.53 6.46 -11.52
C PHE A 309 17.53 5.60 -12.30
N GLY A 310 16.34 5.35 -11.75
CA GLY A 310 15.28 4.58 -12.40
C GLY A 310 14.75 5.21 -13.69
N TYR A 311 14.75 6.54 -13.79
CA TYR A 311 14.32 7.25 -15.00
C TYR A 311 15.27 7.02 -16.19
N GLY A 312 16.53 6.68 -15.93
CA GLY A 312 17.52 6.41 -16.99
C GLY A 312 17.20 5.18 -17.86
N TYR A 313 16.36 4.28 -17.38
CA TYR A 313 15.89 3.11 -18.13
C TYR A 313 14.62 3.38 -18.94
N ILE A 314 13.96 4.52 -18.74
CA ILE A 314 12.73 4.88 -19.44
C ILE A 314 13.07 5.32 -20.88
N LYS A 315 12.33 4.79 -21.85
CA LYS A 315 12.52 5.12 -23.28
C LYS A 315 11.58 6.22 -23.78
N ASP A 316 10.35 6.24 -23.24
CA ASP A 316 9.31 7.20 -23.59
C ASP A 316 8.80 7.89 -22.31
N PRO A 317 8.87 9.23 -22.20
CA PRO A 317 8.35 9.99 -21.08
C PRO A 317 6.90 9.66 -20.72
N ASN A 318 6.07 9.34 -21.73
CA ASN A 318 4.65 9.02 -21.51
C ASN A 318 4.44 7.65 -20.84
N SER A 319 5.45 6.79 -20.83
CA SER A 319 5.34 5.45 -20.21
C SER A 319 5.16 5.48 -18.69
N ILE A 320 5.45 6.61 -18.04
CA ILE A 320 5.22 6.78 -16.59
C ILE A 320 3.77 7.12 -16.26
N VAL A 321 2.95 7.46 -17.28
CA VAL A 321 1.54 7.79 -17.06
C VAL A 321 0.73 6.50 -16.88
N PRO A 322 0.08 6.29 -15.72
CA PRO A 322 -0.77 5.14 -15.52
C PRO A 322 -1.97 5.15 -16.48
N ASN A 323 -2.64 4.01 -16.62
CA ASN A 323 -3.90 3.98 -17.36
C ASN A 323 -4.93 4.87 -16.63
N VAL A 324 -5.16 6.07 -17.15
CA VAL A 324 -5.99 7.11 -16.53
C VAL A 324 -7.43 6.62 -16.36
N TRP A 325 -8.02 6.00 -17.39
CA TRP A 325 -9.39 5.49 -17.33
C TRP A 325 -9.57 4.46 -16.20
N LEU A 326 -8.66 3.49 -16.14
CA LEU A 326 -8.71 2.45 -15.11
C LEU A 326 -8.48 3.03 -13.71
N SER A 327 -7.50 3.92 -13.56
CA SER A 327 -7.17 4.56 -12.28
C SER A 327 -8.34 5.41 -11.75
N PHE A 328 -8.95 6.21 -12.61
CA PHE A 328 -10.10 7.05 -12.28
C PHE A 328 -11.30 6.23 -11.81
N TRP A 329 -11.73 5.26 -12.62
CA TRP A 329 -12.91 4.48 -12.29
C TRP A 329 -12.71 3.55 -11.10
N SER A 330 -11.54 2.92 -10.96
CA SER A 330 -11.24 2.08 -9.80
C SER A 330 -11.29 2.89 -8.50
N PHE A 331 -10.76 4.12 -8.50
CA PHE A 331 -10.81 5.00 -7.34
C PHE A 331 -12.25 5.43 -7.02
N ARG A 332 -13.03 5.82 -8.01
CA ARG A 332 -14.46 6.19 -7.82
C ARG A 332 -15.30 5.04 -7.30
N VAL A 333 -15.11 3.83 -7.82
CA VAL A 333 -15.78 2.62 -7.33
C VAL A 333 -15.39 2.33 -5.87
N MET A 334 -14.10 2.44 -5.52
CA MET A 334 -13.63 2.24 -4.15
C MET A 334 -14.30 3.21 -3.18
N VAL A 335 -14.28 4.53 -3.48
CA VAL A 335 -14.89 5.55 -2.62
C VAL A 335 -16.41 5.38 -2.55
N GLY A 336 -17.06 5.15 -3.69
CA GLY A 336 -18.52 4.94 -3.76
C GLY A 336 -18.98 3.71 -2.98
N LEU A 337 -18.26 2.60 -3.09
CA LEU A 337 -18.54 1.40 -2.29
C LEU A 337 -18.30 1.65 -0.79
N GLY A 338 -17.23 2.35 -0.43
CA GLY A 338 -16.96 2.73 0.96
C GLY A 338 -18.10 3.55 1.56
N MET A 339 -18.59 4.56 0.84
CA MET A 339 -19.76 5.35 1.26
C MET A 339 -21.03 4.49 1.36
N TYR A 340 -21.31 3.66 0.34
CA TYR A 340 -22.47 2.79 0.34
C TYR A 340 -22.45 1.80 1.51
N LEU A 341 -21.33 1.14 1.76
CA LEU A 341 -21.20 0.19 2.85
C LEU A 341 -21.31 0.88 4.22
N SER A 342 -20.87 2.13 4.36
CA SER A 342 -21.03 2.91 5.59
C SER A 342 -22.49 3.20 5.93
N LEU A 343 -23.39 3.23 4.94
CA LEU A 343 -24.83 3.42 5.16
C LEU A 343 -25.55 2.15 5.66
N ILE A 344 -24.93 0.98 5.52
CA ILE A 344 -25.50 -0.29 5.98
C ILE A 344 -25.40 -0.43 7.51
N HIS A 345 -24.45 0.21 8.13
CA HIS A 345 -24.17 0.16 9.58
C HIS A 345 -24.95 1.20 10.35
#